data_1a53c411e2ef355972a4ba2765f03d17
#
_entry.id   1a53c411e2ef355972a4ba2765f03d17
#
_cell.length_a   1.000
_cell.length_b   1.000
_cell.length_c   1.000
_cell.angle_alpha   90.00
_cell.angle_beta   90.00
_cell.angle_gamma   90.00
#
_symmetry.space_group_name_H-M   'P 1'
#
loop_
_entity.id
_entity.type
_entity.pdbx_description
1 polymer ?
#
loop_
_entity_poly.entity_id
_entity_poly.type
_entity_poly.pdbx_seq_one_letter_code
_entity_poly.pdbx_strand_id
1 'polypeptide(L)'
;ALDFVADLTGEPCFWTAGKSPARPYYTGTTGKIMPYFLCVGQESHVNDYVEGANAALIAADVVRLLEGDKAFICGKGSDTLPPPTCLSCQTRVATYSVSLPAKAVCYFNVLSDHATPGDILNDLKDIANEVLLDSCKQMHKTALELALKGADVPITEKKGRVLTYKDLVETAEQKLGGRKEFARQQKAFLQTLDSKTDMREA
;
A
#
# COMPACT_ATOMS: atom_id res chain seq x y z
N ALA A 1 -10.97 -25.16 -23.68
CA ALA A 1 -10.11 -24.30 -24.48
C ALA A 1 -8.74 -24.33 -23.82
N LEU A 2 -7.73 -24.79 -24.52
CA LEU A 2 -6.34 -24.71 -24.10
C LEU A 2 -5.85 -23.34 -24.53
N ASP A 3 -5.76 -22.40 -23.62
CA ASP A 3 -5.10 -21.13 -23.87
C ASP A 3 -3.60 -21.36 -23.81
N PHE A 4 -3.02 -21.60 -24.96
CA PHE A 4 -1.57 -21.62 -25.13
C PHE A 4 -1.07 -20.19 -25.13
N VAL A 5 -0.51 -19.73 -24.03
CA VAL A 5 0.34 -18.53 -24.04
C VAL A 5 1.77 -19.02 -24.28
N ALA A 6 2.17 -19.05 -25.54
CA ALA A 6 3.57 -19.21 -25.87
C ALA A 6 4.23 -17.83 -25.72
N ASP A 7 5.18 -17.72 -24.81
CA ASP A 7 6.09 -16.59 -24.83
C ASP A 7 7.02 -16.74 -26.05
N LEU A 8 6.71 -15.98 -27.11
CA LEU A 8 7.47 -15.98 -28.34
C LEU A 8 8.77 -15.17 -28.26
N THR A 9 9.01 -14.48 -27.16
CA THR A 9 10.22 -13.68 -27.01
C THR A 9 11.44 -14.52 -26.63
N GLY A 10 11.21 -15.75 -26.16
CA GLY A 10 12.29 -16.68 -25.78
C GLY A 10 13.04 -16.25 -24.52
N GLU A 11 12.52 -15.29 -23.80
CA GLU A 11 13.08 -14.95 -22.49
C GLU A 11 12.80 -16.09 -21.50
N PRO A 12 13.81 -16.50 -20.72
CA PRO A 12 13.63 -17.55 -19.74
C PRO A 12 12.64 -17.08 -18.67
N CYS A 13 11.65 -17.94 -18.35
CA CYS A 13 10.82 -17.68 -17.19
C CYS A 13 11.68 -17.52 -15.95
N PHE A 14 11.37 -16.50 -15.19
CA PHE A 14 12.05 -16.15 -13.96
C PHE A 14 12.26 -17.35 -13.01
N TRP A 15 11.34 -18.32 -13.03
CA TRP A 15 11.31 -19.47 -12.12
C TRP A 15 12.12 -20.68 -12.60
N THR A 16 12.39 -20.76 -13.88
CA THR A 16 13.13 -21.88 -14.47
C THR A 16 14.53 -21.45 -14.96
N ALA A 17 14.84 -20.17 -14.90
CA ALA A 17 16.11 -19.66 -15.32
C ALA A 17 17.28 -20.32 -14.55
N GLY A 18 18.05 -21.11 -15.23
CA GLY A 18 19.32 -21.63 -14.78
C GLY A 18 19.34 -23.06 -14.25
N LYS A 19 18.23 -23.80 -14.23
CA LYS A 19 18.23 -25.18 -13.69
C LYS A 19 17.77 -26.28 -14.63
N SER A 20 17.20 -25.97 -15.79
CA SER A 20 16.80 -26.97 -16.77
C SER A 20 17.32 -26.64 -18.16
N PRO A 21 17.98 -27.59 -18.85
CA PRO A 21 18.34 -27.42 -20.25
C PRO A 21 17.14 -27.55 -21.20
N ALA A 22 15.96 -27.89 -20.68
CA ALA A 22 14.74 -28.01 -21.47
C ALA A 22 14.07 -26.64 -21.62
N ARG A 23 13.53 -26.36 -22.80
CA ARG A 23 12.69 -25.16 -23.04
C ARG A 23 11.40 -25.33 -22.25
N PRO A 24 11.06 -24.42 -21.33
CA PRO A 24 9.81 -24.52 -20.57
C PRO A 24 8.59 -24.26 -21.47
N TYR A 25 7.53 -24.99 -21.18
CA TYR A 25 6.18 -24.67 -21.68
C TYR A 25 5.39 -24.07 -20.54
N TYR A 26 4.70 -22.98 -20.81
CA TYR A 26 3.72 -22.47 -19.86
C TYR A 26 2.38 -23.11 -20.14
N THR A 27 1.81 -23.77 -19.14
CA THR A 27 0.47 -24.39 -19.19
C THR A 27 -0.59 -23.53 -18.50
N GLY A 28 -0.20 -22.40 -17.95
CA GLY A 28 -1.06 -21.47 -17.23
C GLY A 28 -0.32 -20.19 -16.86
N THR A 29 -1.01 -19.34 -16.13
CA THR A 29 -0.47 -18.11 -15.59
C THR A 29 -0.84 -17.96 -14.12
N THR A 30 0.03 -17.34 -13.34
CA THR A 30 -0.26 -16.97 -11.95
C THR A 30 -1.02 -15.66 -11.88
N GLY A 31 -1.90 -15.54 -10.89
CA GLY A 31 -2.48 -14.25 -10.53
C GLY A 31 -1.42 -13.28 -10.00
N LYS A 32 -1.55 -12.02 -10.36
CA LYS A 32 -0.67 -10.95 -9.88
C LYS A 32 -1.49 -9.74 -9.49
N ILE A 33 -1.28 -9.27 -8.27
CA ILE A 33 -1.90 -8.04 -7.77
C ILE A 33 -0.78 -7.11 -7.31
N MET A 34 -0.94 -5.84 -7.61
CA MET A 34 -0.03 -4.79 -7.14
C MET A 34 -0.79 -3.84 -6.21
N PRO A 35 -0.94 -4.19 -4.93
CA PRO A 35 -1.63 -3.35 -3.97
C PRO A 35 -0.82 -2.08 -3.70
N TYR A 36 -1.54 -0.97 -3.63
CA TYR A 36 -1.01 0.35 -3.37
C TYR A 36 -1.59 0.88 -2.06
N PHE A 37 -0.73 1.24 -1.12
CA PHE A 37 -1.12 1.82 0.16
C PHE A 37 -0.78 3.31 0.16
N LEU A 38 -1.81 4.14 0.27
CA LEU A 38 -1.66 5.56 0.56
C LEU A 38 -1.85 5.77 2.06
N CYS A 39 -0.77 6.06 2.76
CA CYS A 39 -0.78 6.41 4.17
C CYS A 39 -0.95 7.91 4.31
N VAL A 40 -2.02 8.33 5.00
CA VAL A 40 -2.32 9.73 5.27
C VAL A 40 -2.20 9.96 6.76
N GLY A 41 -1.24 10.79 7.13
CA GLY A 41 -0.99 11.24 8.50
C GLY A 41 -1.48 12.66 8.73
N GLN A 42 -0.84 13.31 9.67
CA GLN A 42 -1.05 14.72 10.00
C GLN A 42 0.30 15.40 10.11
N GLU A 43 0.49 16.45 9.33
CA GLU A 43 1.70 17.26 9.42
C GLU A 43 1.75 18.02 10.75
N SER A 44 2.94 18.05 11.35
CA SER A 44 3.28 18.93 12.45
C SER A 44 4.78 19.20 12.41
N HIS A 45 5.23 20.28 13.02
CA HIS A 45 6.64 20.51 13.19
C HIS A 45 7.25 19.41 14.11
N VAL A 46 8.51 19.04 13.91
CA VAL A 46 9.13 17.98 14.72
C VAL A 46 9.16 18.27 16.22
N ASN A 47 9.15 19.54 16.63
CA ASN A 47 9.02 19.93 18.03
C ASN A 47 7.64 19.61 18.61
N ASP A 48 6.62 19.60 17.76
CA ASP A 48 5.22 19.33 18.10
C ASP A 48 4.84 17.89 17.71
N TYR A 49 5.79 16.97 17.89
CA TYR A 49 5.74 15.59 17.40
C TYR A 49 4.43 14.87 17.71
N VAL A 50 3.88 15.05 18.91
CA VAL A 50 2.65 14.36 19.35
C VAL A 50 1.37 14.96 18.76
N GLU A 51 1.43 16.16 18.21
CA GLU A 51 0.31 16.77 17.52
C GLU A 51 0.10 16.18 16.12
N GLY A 52 1.19 15.76 15.49
CA GLY A 52 1.20 15.14 14.16
C GLY A 52 0.92 13.63 14.16
N ALA A 53 0.93 13.07 12.96
CA ALA A 53 0.93 11.63 12.71
C ALA A 53 1.83 11.35 11.51
N ASN A 54 2.93 10.66 11.73
CA ASN A 54 3.95 10.44 10.70
C ASN A 54 3.51 9.36 9.70
N ALA A 55 3.12 9.77 8.51
CA ALA A 55 2.72 8.84 7.45
C ALA A 55 3.86 7.92 7.00
N ALA A 56 5.12 8.37 7.08
CA ALA A 56 6.27 7.54 6.72
C ALA A 56 6.43 6.35 7.68
N LEU A 57 6.17 6.56 8.98
CA LEU A 57 6.21 5.47 9.96
C LEU A 57 5.12 4.45 9.67
N ILE A 58 3.89 4.90 9.39
CA ILE A 58 2.78 4.01 9.04
C ILE A 58 3.12 3.19 7.79
N ALA A 59 3.66 3.80 6.74
CA ALA A 59 4.08 3.09 5.53
C ALA A 59 5.21 2.09 5.80
N ALA A 60 6.19 2.45 6.63
CA ALA A 60 7.27 1.55 7.03
C ALA A 60 6.76 0.34 7.82
N ASP A 61 5.76 0.52 8.68
CA ASP A 61 5.15 -0.58 9.43
C ASP A 61 4.32 -1.50 8.51
N VAL A 62 3.64 -0.96 7.49
CA VAL A 62 3.01 -1.79 6.44
C VAL A 62 4.08 -2.64 5.74
N VAL A 63 5.22 -2.03 5.35
CA VAL A 63 6.32 -2.78 4.73
C VAL A 63 6.84 -3.85 5.68
N ARG A 64 7.07 -3.53 6.94
CA ARG A 64 7.61 -4.47 7.94
C ARG A 64 6.71 -5.69 8.16
N LEU A 65 5.39 -5.53 8.11
CA LEU A 65 4.46 -6.66 8.30
C LEU A 65 4.23 -7.46 7.03
N LEU A 66 4.19 -6.80 5.87
CA LEU A 66 3.80 -7.46 4.62
C LEU A 66 4.99 -8.03 3.84
N GLU A 67 6.19 -7.41 3.94
CA GLU A 67 7.38 -7.91 3.25
C GLU A 67 7.75 -9.31 3.73
N GLY A 68 7.74 -10.26 2.82
CA GLY A 68 8.07 -11.64 3.13
C GLY A 68 7.05 -12.38 3.98
N ASP A 69 5.81 -11.88 4.11
CA ASP A 69 4.79 -12.53 4.92
C ASP A 69 4.46 -13.92 4.38
N LYS A 70 4.71 -14.92 5.24
CA LYS A 70 4.55 -16.33 4.91
C LYS A 70 3.10 -16.75 4.70
N ALA A 71 2.14 -16.00 5.22
CA ALA A 71 0.70 -16.25 5.02
C ALA A 71 0.29 -16.18 3.54
N PHE A 72 1.05 -15.41 2.73
CA PHE A 72 0.82 -15.27 1.29
C PHE A 72 1.61 -16.27 0.44
N ILE A 73 2.43 -17.14 1.04
CA ILE A 73 3.12 -18.18 0.29
C ILE A 73 2.11 -19.23 -0.13
N CYS A 74 1.94 -19.45 -1.42
CA CYS A 74 1.01 -20.41 -1.97
C CYS A 74 1.69 -21.33 -3.01
N GLY A 75 0.95 -22.33 -3.49
CA GLY A 75 1.50 -23.35 -4.39
C GLY A 75 2.17 -24.51 -3.67
N LYS A 76 2.74 -25.45 -4.43
CA LYS A 76 3.44 -26.64 -3.93
C LYS A 76 4.64 -27.00 -4.79
N GLY A 77 5.72 -27.43 -4.17
CA GLY A 77 6.91 -27.91 -4.88
C GLY A 77 7.51 -26.85 -5.78
N SER A 78 7.68 -27.14 -7.05
CA SER A 78 8.21 -26.21 -8.06
C SER A 78 7.30 -25.04 -8.37
N ASP A 79 6.02 -25.15 -8.04
CA ASP A 79 4.99 -24.13 -8.33
C ASP A 79 4.73 -23.22 -7.12
N THR A 80 5.56 -23.31 -6.09
CA THR A 80 5.48 -22.43 -4.92
C THR A 80 5.77 -21.00 -5.31
N LEU A 81 4.84 -20.10 -5.01
CA LEU A 81 4.95 -18.67 -5.26
C LEU A 81 5.60 -17.96 -4.06
N PRO A 82 6.43 -16.95 -4.33
CA PRO A 82 7.09 -16.18 -3.27
C PRO A 82 6.10 -15.32 -2.49
N PRO A 83 6.48 -14.89 -1.28
CA PRO A 83 5.70 -13.95 -0.49
C PRO A 83 5.63 -12.56 -1.15
N PRO A 84 4.79 -11.66 -0.61
CA PRO A 84 4.74 -10.27 -1.03
C PRO A 84 6.11 -9.61 -0.98
N THR A 85 6.37 -8.75 -1.96
CA THR A 85 7.61 -7.98 -2.05
C THR A 85 7.30 -6.52 -2.26
N CYS A 86 7.86 -5.66 -1.41
CA CYS A 86 7.75 -4.21 -1.54
C CYS A 86 8.57 -3.72 -2.74
N LEU A 87 7.92 -3.06 -3.68
CA LEU A 87 8.57 -2.52 -4.86
C LEU A 87 8.95 -1.04 -4.71
N SER A 88 8.24 -0.32 -3.84
CA SER A 88 8.55 1.07 -3.52
C SER A 88 7.95 1.45 -2.17
N CYS A 89 8.68 2.26 -1.42
CA CYS A 89 8.18 2.95 -0.23
C CYS A 89 8.79 4.36 -0.21
N GLN A 90 7.95 5.39 -0.25
CA GLN A 90 8.41 6.77 -0.35
C GLN A 90 7.45 7.75 0.31
N THR A 91 8.02 8.84 0.81
CA THR A 91 7.24 9.96 1.32
C THR A 91 6.88 10.91 0.19
N ARG A 92 5.73 11.56 0.31
CA ARG A 92 5.29 12.62 -0.60
C ARG A 92 5.51 13.98 0.08
N VAL A 93 6.74 14.49 -0.02
CA VAL A 93 7.12 15.80 0.50
C VAL A 93 7.62 16.63 -0.69
N ALA A 94 6.91 17.70 -1.01
CA ALA A 94 7.23 18.52 -2.17
C ALA A 94 8.45 19.44 -1.96
N THR A 95 8.73 19.81 -0.71
CA THR A 95 9.82 20.74 -0.35
C THR A 95 10.45 20.31 0.96
N TYR A 96 11.70 20.74 1.19
CA TYR A 96 12.35 20.54 2.47
C TYR A 96 11.53 21.21 3.58
N SER A 97 11.18 20.41 4.59
CA SER A 97 10.47 20.86 5.78
C SER A 97 10.93 20.07 6.98
N VAL A 98 11.08 20.71 8.13
CA VAL A 98 11.35 20.07 9.43
C VAL A 98 10.02 19.65 10.04
N SER A 99 9.21 18.93 9.26
CA SER A 99 7.86 18.49 9.63
C SER A 99 7.70 16.99 9.44
N LEU A 100 6.76 16.41 10.17
CA LEU A 100 6.34 15.03 9.96
C LEU A 100 5.66 14.91 8.59
N PRO A 101 6.01 13.90 7.77
CA PRO A 101 5.36 13.70 6.49
C PRO A 101 3.86 13.43 6.63
N ALA A 102 3.03 14.24 5.97
CA ALA A 102 1.58 14.06 5.96
C ALA A 102 1.15 12.90 5.06
N LYS A 103 1.96 12.52 4.07
CA LYS A 103 1.63 11.46 3.12
C LYS A 103 2.85 10.60 2.83
N ALA A 104 2.61 9.29 2.75
CA ALA A 104 3.58 8.32 2.28
C ALA A 104 2.85 7.26 1.46
N VAL A 105 3.58 6.61 0.58
CA VAL A 105 3.04 5.55 -0.26
C VAL A 105 3.98 4.37 -0.27
N CYS A 106 3.40 3.17 -0.32
CA CYS A 106 4.15 1.96 -0.64
C CYS A 106 3.29 1.04 -1.52
N TYR A 107 3.94 0.26 -2.36
CA TYR A 107 3.24 -0.74 -3.15
C TYR A 107 4.06 -2.01 -3.28
N PHE A 108 3.36 -3.10 -3.50
CA PHE A 108 3.90 -4.45 -3.46
C PHE A 108 3.58 -5.22 -4.72
N ASN A 109 4.32 -6.30 -4.93
CA ASN A 109 3.94 -7.38 -5.81
C ASN A 109 3.42 -8.54 -4.95
N VAL A 110 2.19 -8.99 -5.19
CA VAL A 110 1.58 -10.16 -4.55
C VAL A 110 1.17 -11.14 -5.63
N LEU A 111 1.70 -12.35 -5.56
CA LEU A 111 1.35 -13.43 -6.47
C LEU A 111 0.30 -14.35 -5.82
N SER A 112 -0.57 -14.92 -6.63
CA SER A 112 -1.63 -15.82 -6.17
C SER A 112 -1.87 -16.92 -7.20
N ASP A 113 -2.14 -18.12 -6.71
CA ASP A 113 -2.58 -19.25 -7.52
C ASP A 113 -4.09 -19.52 -7.40
N HIS A 114 -4.66 -19.39 -6.22
CA HIS A 114 -6.06 -19.71 -5.93
C HIS A 114 -6.85 -18.61 -5.22
N ALA A 115 -6.19 -17.72 -4.47
CA ALA A 115 -6.87 -16.63 -3.78
C ALA A 115 -7.45 -15.62 -4.77
N THR A 116 -8.70 -15.22 -4.57
CA THR A 116 -9.30 -14.18 -5.39
C THR A 116 -8.74 -12.80 -5.04
N PRO A 117 -8.81 -11.82 -5.96
CA PRO A 117 -8.45 -10.45 -5.62
C PRO A 117 -9.16 -9.88 -4.41
N GLY A 118 -10.41 -10.33 -4.16
CA GLY A 118 -11.19 -9.91 -3.00
C GLY A 118 -10.64 -10.48 -1.69
N ASP A 119 -10.24 -11.74 -1.68
CA ASP A 119 -9.63 -12.38 -0.51
C ASP A 119 -8.33 -11.67 -0.13
N ILE A 120 -7.44 -11.47 -1.12
CA ILE A 120 -6.18 -10.76 -0.90
C ILE A 120 -6.43 -9.33 -0.40
N LEU A 121 -7.41 -8.60 -0.96
CA LEU A 121 -7.74 -7.26 -0.50
C LEU A 121 -8.22 -7.24 0.96
N ASN A 122 -8.96 -8.25 1.40
CA ASN A 122 -9.40 -8.38 2.78
C ASN A 122 -8.20 -8.61 3.73
N ASP A 123 -7.32 -9.54 3.39
CA ASP A 123 -6.10 -9.81 4.16
C ASP A 123 -5.22 -8.56 4.29
N LEU A 124 -5.03 -7.84 3.18
CA LEU A 124 -4.28 -6.57 3.17
C LEU A 124 -4.95 -5.48 3.99
N LYS A 125 -6.28 -5.44 4.02
CA LYS A 125 -7.05 -4.51 4.84
C LYS A 125 -6.89 -4.82 6.33
N ASP A 126 -6.84 -6.08 6.69
CA ASP A 126 -6.62 -6.52 8.08
C ASP A 126 -5.21 -6.14 8.56
N ILE A 127 -4.18 -6.37 7.74
CA ILE A 127 -2.81 -5.91 8.02
C ILE A 127 -2.78 -4.38 8.19
N ALA A 128 -3.42 -3.63 7.29
CA ALA A 128 -3.46 -2.18 7.39
C ALA A 128 -4.17 -1.68 8.66
N ASN A 129 -5.23 -2.37 9.11
CA ASN A 129 -5.92 -2.07 10.36
C ASN A 129 -5.03 -2.35 11.58
N GLU A 130 -4.30 -3.47 11.59
CA GLU A 130 -3.34 -3.81 12.64
C GLU A 130 -2.26 -2.74 12.75
N VAL A 131 -1.61 -2.38 11.63
CA VAL A 131 -0.61 -1.31 11.58
C VAL A 131 -1.15 0.00 12.12
N LEU A 132 -2.34 0.40 11.66
CA LEU A 132 -2.93 1.67 12.07
C LEU A 132 -3.24 1.71 13.56
N LEU A 133 -3.78 0.61 14.10
CA LEU A 133 -4.06 0.49 15.52
C LEU A 133 -2.79 0.59 16.36
N ASP A 134 -1.73 -0.12 15.97
CA ASP A 134 -0.47 -0.13 16.69
C ASP A 134 0.26 1.22 16.58
N SER A 135 0.21 1.86 15.41
CA SER A 135 0.74 3.22 15.24
C SER A 135 0.02 4.23 16.17
N CYS A 136 -1.31 4.14 16.26
CA CYS A 136 -2.10 4.99 17.17
C CYS A 136 -1.74 4.76 18.64
N LYS A 137 -1.60 3.49 19.06
CA LYS A 137 -1.17 3.14 20.42
C LYS A 137 0.23 3.68 20.74
N GLN A 138 1.17 3.53 19.79
CA GLN A 138 2.53 4.01 19.95
C GLN A 138 2.59 5.53 20.09
N MET A 139 1.83 6.27 19.27
CA MET A 139 1.74 7.72 19.37
C MET A 139 1.19 8.16 20.75
N HIS A 140 0.12 7.49 21.21
CA HIS A 140 -0.45 7.76 22.54
C HIS A 140 0.55 7.48 23.68
N LYS A 141 1.26 6.35 23.60
CA LYS A 141 2.31 6.00 24.56
C LYS A 141 3.43 7.04 24.60
N THR A 142 3.88 7.52 23.44
CA THR A 142 4.90 8.56 23.34
C THR A 142 4.42 9.87 24.00
N ALA A 143 3.16 10.28 23.79
CA ALA A 143 2.59 11.46 24.43
C ALA A 143 2.59 11.32 25.96
N LEU A 144 2.18 10.16 26.48
CA LEU A 144 2.23 9.88 27.92
C LEU A 144 3.65 9.95 28.49
N GLU A 145 4.62 9.36 27.81
CA GLU A 145 6.03 9.38 28.25
C GLU A 145 6.61 10.80 28.30
N LEU A 146 6.27 11.63 27.31
CA LEU A 146 6.68 13.04 27.29
C LEU A 146 6.05 13.84 28.44
N ALA A 147 4.75 13.66 28.67
CA ALA A 147 4.04 14.30 29.78
C ALA A 147 4.60 13.89 31.13
N LEU A 148 4.93 12.62 31.34
CA LEU A 148 5.57 12.11 32.56
C LEU A 148 6.96 12.73 32.80
N LYS A 149 7.63 13.20 31.74
CA LYS A 149 8.90 13.94 31.84
C LYS A 149 8.70 15.45 32.04
N GLY A 150 7.46 15.91 32.18
CA GLY A 150 7.11 17.31 32.41
C GLY A 150 6.92 18.15 31.17
N ALA A 151 6.83 17.54 29.97
CA ALA A 151 6.48 18.26 28.76
C ALA A 151 4.97 18.62 28.75
N ASP A 152 4.66 19.85 28.38
CA ASP A 152 3.28 20.28 28.16
C ASP A 152 2.83 19.85 26.76
N VAL A 153 2.26 18.63 26.68
CA VAL A 153 1.85 18.01 25.42
C VAL A 153 0.41 17.48 25.52
N PRO A 154 -0.36 17.55 24.43
CA PRO A 154 -1.72 17.03 24.43
C PRO A 154 -1.71 15.49 24.51
N ILE A 155 -2.38 14.95 25.51
CA ILE A 155 -2.60 13.50 25.64
C ILE A 155 -3.93 13.17 24.98
N THR A 156 -3.92 13.05 23.64
CA THR A 156 -5.11 12.68 22.88
C THR A 156 -4.93 11.31 22.24
N GLU A 157 -5.98 10.50 22.32
CA GLU A 157 -5.99 9.24 21.60
C GLU A 157 -6.25 9.50 20.11
N LYS A 158 -5.26 9.21 19.28
CA LYS A 158 -5.40 9.31 17.83
C LYS A 158 -6.26 8.15 17.32
N LYS A 159 -7.12 8.44 16.35
CA LYS A 159 -7.96 7.43 15.69
C LYS A 159 -7.77 7.55 14.18
N GLY A 160 -7.65 6.42 13.54
CA GLY A 160 -7.56 6.33 12.09
C GLY A 160 -8.60 5.36 11.53
N ARG A 161 -8.65 5.27 10.22
CA ARG A 161 -9.50 4.31 9.51
C ARG A 161 -8.81 3.83 8.26
N VAL A 162 -9.00 2.57 7.91
CA VAL A 162 -8.58 1.99 6.65
C VAL A 162 -9.76 2.02 5.68
N LEU A 163 -9.53 2.52 4.49
CA LEU A 163 -10.51 2.59 3.42
C LEU A 163 -9.96 1.88 2.18
N THR A 164 -10.80 1.12 1.51
CA THR A 164 -10.52 0.67 0.16
C THR A 164 -10.77 1.82 -0.82
N TYR A 165 -10.25 1.69 -2.06
CA TYR A 165 -10.57 2.64 -3.12
C TYR A 165 -12.09 2.74 -3.36
N LYS A 166 -12.81 1.62 -3.25
CA LYS A 166 -14.27 1.60 -3.34
C LYS A 166 -14.92 2.44 -2.26
N ASP A 167 -14.52 2.26 -0.98
CA ASP A 167 -15.05 3.04 0.15
C ASP A 167 -14.78 4.55 -0.05
N LEU A 168 -13.60 4.88 -0.59
CA LEU A 168 -13.24 6.26 -0.88
C LEU A 168 -14.12 6.87 -1.97
N VAL A 169 -14.34 6.16 -3.07
CA VAL A 169 -15.19 6.59 -4.17
C VAL A 169 -16.64 6.77 -3.70
N GLU A 170 -17.20 5.80 -2.99
CA GLU A 170 -18.56 5.88 -2.45
C GLU A 170 -18.73 7.11 -1.53
N THR A 171 -17.75 7.35 -0.66
CA THR A 171 -17.75 8.53 0.22
C THR A 171 -17.69 9.83 -0.58
N ALA A 172 -16.86 9.87 -1.63
CA ALA A 172 -16.74 11.05 -2.49
C ALA A 172 -18.00 11.30 -3.31
N GLU A 173 -18.62 10.25 -3.86
CA GLU A 173 -19.89 10.35 -4.57
C GLU A 173 -21.00 10.94 -3.67
N GLN A 174 -21.09 10.46 -2.43
CA GLN A 174 -22.07 10.98 -1.46
C GLN A 174 -21.83 12.47 -1.15
N LYS A 175 -20.57 12.87 -0.94
CA LYS A 175 -20.22 14.26 -0.61
C LYS A 175 -20.43 15.23 -1.78
N LEU A 176 -20.26 14.75 -3.01
CA LEU A 176 -20.34 15.56 -4.23
C LEU A 176 -21.77 15.58 -4.83
N GLY A 177 -22.72 14.90 -4.21
CA GLY A 177 -24.11 14.89 -4.71
C GLY A 177 -24.38 13.84 -5.79
N GLY A 178 -23.52 12.81 -5.87
CA GLY A 178 -23.73 11.62 -6.66
C GLY A 178 -22.67 11.33 -7.73
N ARG A 179 -22.77 10.13 -8.30
CA ARG A 179 -21.79 9.56 -9.24
C ARG A 179 -21.51 10.45 -10.47
N LYS A 180 -22.54 11.14 -10.99
CA LYS A 180 -22.35 11.99 -12.19
C LYS A 180 -21.44 13.18 -11.91
N GLU A 181 -21.65 13.81 -10.76
CA GLU A 181 -20.85 14.97 -10.35
C GLU A 181 -19.41 14.54 -9.98
N PHE A 182 -19.25 13.41 -9.28
CA PHE A 182 -17.96 12.82 -9.01
C PHE A 182 -17.19 12.57 -10.33
N ALA A 183 -17.80 11.89 -11.29
CA ALA A 183 -17.16 11.60 -12.58
C ALA A 183 -16.77 12.87 -13.35
N ARG A 184 -17.60 13.93 -13.29
CA ARG A 184 -17.30 15.23 -13.89
C ARG A 184 -16.07 15.87 -13.27
N GLN A 185 -16.00 15.90 -11.94
CA GLN A 185 -14.86 16.47 -11.22
C GLN A 185 -13.59 15.64 -11.39
N GLN A 186 -13.70 14.32 -11.35
CA GLN A 186 -12.57 13.41 -11.62
C GLN A 186 -11.99 13.66 -13.02
N LYS A 187 -12.85 13.76 -14.04
CA LYS A 187 -12.41 14.05 -15.41
C LYS A 187 -11.72 15.42 -15.51
N ALA A 188 -12.27 16.44 -14.88
CA ALA A 188 -11.67 17.77 -14.85
C ALA A 188 -10.29 17.74 -14.17
N PHE A 189 -10.18 17.05 -13.04
CA PHE A 189 -8.90 16.88 -12.34
C PHE A 189 -7.86 16.17 -13.20
N LEU A 190 -8.23 15.04 -13.81
CA LEU A 190 -7.32 14.29 -14.70
C LEU A 190 -6.82 15.12 -15.89
N GLN A 191 -7.61 16.08 -16.37
CA GLN A 191 -7.18 17.00 -17.42
C GLN A 191 -6.17 18.05 -16.93
N THR A 192 -6.06 18.28 -15.63
CA THR A 192 -5.05 19.20 -15.07
C THR A 192 -3.70 18.52 -14.85
N LEU A 193 -3.66 17.18 -14.86
CA LEU A 193 -2.40 16.45 -14.75
C LEU A 193 -1.64 16.53 -16.06
N ASP A 194 -0.37 16.91 -15.97
CA ASP A 194 0.51 16.90 -17.14
C ASP A 194 0.62 15.47 -17.66
N SER A 195 0.48 15.29 -18.98
CA SER A 195 0.58 13.98 -19.64
C SER A 195 1.96 13.30 -19.47
N LYS A 196 2.96 14.05 -18.99
CA LYS A 196 4.31 13.56 -18.67
C LYS A 196 4.49 13.21 -17.20
N THR A 197 3.55 13.56 -16.33
CA THR A 197 3.62 13.19 -14.91
C THR A 197 3.23 11.72 -14.80
N ASP A 198 4.14 10.89 -14.33
CA ASP A 198 3.82 9.51 -13.97
C ASP A 198 2.69 9.55 -12.94
N MET A 199 1.55 8.93 -13.27
CA MET A 199 0.38 8.92 -12.36
C MET A 199 0.70 8.30 -10.99
N ARG A 200 1.86 7.63 -10.85
CA ARG A 200 2.41 7.17 -9.57
C ARG A 200 3.05 8.29 -8.76
N GLU A 201 3.33 9.44 -9.39
CA GLU A 201 3.92 10.62 -8.74
C GLU A 201 2.87 11.69 -8.37
N ALA A 202 1.65 11.58 -8.89
CA ALA A 202 0.54 12.47 -8.56
C ALA A 202 -0.26 11.93 -7.38
#